data_7cfe0c23af3e9f0d1b44229de58c829e
#
_entry.id   7cfe0c23af3e9f0d1b44229de58c829e
#
_cell.length_a   1.000
_cell.length_b   1.000
_cell.length_c   1.000
_cell.angle_alpha   90.00
_cell.angle_beta   90.00
_cell.angle_gamma   90.00
#
_symmetry.space_group_name_H-M   'P 1'
#
loop_
_entity.id
_entity.type
_entity.pdbx_description
1 polymer ?
#
loop_
_entity_poly.entity_id
_entity_poly.type
_entity_poly.pdbx_seq_one_letter_code
_entity_poly.pdbx_strand_id
1 'polypeptide(L)'
;MKNRLIGLCIVCACCLMAKADDLKLWYQQPAKVWTEALPLGNSRLGAMVYGGVVNEQIQLNEETVWGGGPHRNDSPKAFGVLPKVRELIFAGREKEAEKVMADNFFTGQHGMPFQTIGSLMLEFDGHADYSNYRRDLDLERAVASVRYKIGEVNYTRTIFTSLVDNALIIRIEADKPGAVNFTTRYSTPYKEYEIKKNGKNLLLSGHGSAHEGIPGAIRFETRTQIKAEKGKVNVTNDCIEVKGADAAVIYVTAATNFVNYKDVSANETRRATEFLAKAMKRPYAQALTAHEEAYQKLFGRVSPVSYTHLRAHETGRNL
;
A
#
# COMPACT_ATOMS: atom_id res chain seq x y z
N MET A 1 -39.07 57.42 9.06
CA MET A 1 -38.09 56.61 9.78
C MET A 1 -38.49 55.14 9.71
N LYS A 2 -38.36 54.47 8.56
CA LYS A 2 -38.67 53.02 8.41
C LYS A 2 -37.98 52.44 7.18
N ASN A 3 -36.65 52.57 7.01
CA ASN A 3 -35.93 51.90 5.89
C ASN A 3 -34.46 51.73 6.18
N ARG A 4 -34.06 51.32 7.41
CA ARG A 4 -32.62 51.03 7.74
C ARG A 4 -32.36 49.70 8.45
N LEU A 5 -33.31 48.74 8.40
CA LEU A 5 -33.18 47.46 9.13
C LEU A 5 -33.12 46.19 8.23
N ILE A 6 -33.05 46.33 6.91
CA ILE A 6 -33.05 45.17 5.98
C ILE A 6 -31.61 44.88 5.43
N GLY A 7 -30.65 45.79 5.66
CA GLY A 7 -29.31 45.63 5.09
C GLY A 7 -28.30 44.79 5.89
N LEU A 8 -28.64 44.28 7.11
CA LEU A 8 -27.66 43.67 8.01
C LEU A 8 -27.75 42.13 8.12
N CYS A 9 -28.73 41.50 7.47
CA CYS A 9 -28.91 40.04 7.55
C CYS A 9 -28.36 39.26 6.34
N ILE A 10 -27.84 39.90 5.28
CA ILE A 10 -27.38 39.19 4.07
C ILE A 10 -25.87 38.93 4.11
N VAL A 11 -25.09 39.61 4.96
CA VAL A 11 -23.63 39.41 5.03
C VAL A 11 -23.21 38.25 5.93
N CYS A 12 -24.12 37.71 6.77
CA CYS A 12 -23.77 36.62 7.69
C CYS A 12 -24.04 35.19 7.15
N ALA A 13 -24.61 35.05 5.95
CA ALA A 13 -24.94 33.75 5.36
C ALA A 13 -23.86 33.17 4.42
N CYS A 14 -22.82 33.92 4.10
CA CYS A 14 -21.73 33.46 3.19
C CYS A 14 -20.47 32.94 3.89
N CYS A 15 -20.46 32.85 5.21
CA CYS A 15 -19.29 32.32 5.97
C CYS A 15 -19.46 30.88 6.45
N LEU A 16 -20.47 30.16 5.96
CA LEU A 16 -20.61 28.75 6.23
C LEU A 16 -20.45 27.97 4.94
N MET A 17 -19.45 27.13 4.89
CA MET A 17 -19.14 26.09 3.91
C MET A 17 -17.84 26.32 3.10
N ALA A 18 -16.74 26.64 3.75
CA ALA A 18 -15.49 26.05 3.36
C ALA A 18 -15.15 24.99 4.42
N LYS A 19 -15.89 23.88 4.40
CA LYS A 19 -15.36 22.63 4.95
C LYS A 19 -14.28 22.25 3.96
N ALA A 20 -13.05 22.62 4.27
CA ALA A 20 -11.91 22.23 3.49
C ALA A 20 -11.93 20.70 3.33
N ASP A 21 -11.57 20.22 2.17
CA ASP A 21 -11.17 18.82 1.92
C ASP A 21 -9.83 18.56 2.66
N ASP A 22 -9.80 18.86 3.96
CA ASP A 22 -8.58 18.99 4.77
C ASP A 22 -7.85 17.67 4.98
N LEU A 23 -8.53 16.54 4.71
CA LEU A 23 -7.98 15.21 4.90
C LEU A 23 -7.83 14.45 3.59
N LYS A 24 -7.43 15.16 2.51
CA LYS A 24 -7.11 14.55 1.20
C LYS A 24 -5.76 15.01 0.68
N LEU A 25 -4.92 14.05 0.32
CA LEU A 25 -3.76 14.33 -0.53
C LEU A 25 -4.23 14.24 -1.99
N TRP A 26 -3.99 15.28 -2.80
CA TRP A 26 -4.42 15.24 -4.20
C TRP A 26 -3.39 15.86 -5.14
N TYR A 27 -3.37 15.38 -6.38
CA TYR A 27 -2.43 15.77 -7.41
C TYR A 27 -3.11 15.78 -8.78
N GLN A 28 -2.64 16.66 -9.68
CA GLN A 28 -3.12 16.80 -11.06
C GLN A 28 -2.20 16.12 -12.08
N GLN A 29 -1.28 15.28 -11.62
CA GLN A 29 -0.36 14.52 -12.46
C GLN A 29 -0.04 13.16 -11.81
N PRO A 30 0.29 12.13 -12.62
CA PRO A 30 0.80 10.86 -12.12
C PRO A 30 2.09 11.03 -11.32
N ALA A 31 2.37 10.10 -10.42
CA ALA A 31 3.66 10.01 -9.76
C ALA A 31 4.75 9.56 -10.74
N LYS A 32 5.91 10.20 -10.67
CA LYS A 32 7.10 9.84 -11.46
C LYS A 32 8.09 8.99 -10.67
N VAL A 33 8.12 9.18 -9.36
CA VAL A 33 9.01 8.50 -8.41
C VAL A 33 8.22 7.93 -7.23
N TRP A 34 8.82 7.00 -6.52
CA TRP A 34 8.18 6.27 -5.43
C TRP A 34 7.64 7.20 -4.32
N THR A 35 8.36 8.25 -3.97
CA THR A 35 7.97 9.22 -2.93
C THR A 35 6.75 10.08 -3.29
N GLU A 36 6.36 10.11 -4.55
CA GLU A 36 5.15 10.80 -5.02
C GLU A 36 3.93 9.88 -5.07
N ALA A 37 4.12 8.55 -4.99
CA ALA A 37 3.04 7.58 -5.05
C ALA A 37 2.17 7.63 -3.78
N LEU A 38 0.87 7.32 -3.92
CA LEU A 38 -0.08 7.33 -2.80
C LEU A 38 0.01 6.02 -2.02
N PRO A 39 0.30 6.07 -0.70
CA PRO A 39 0.45 4.88 0.13
C PRO A 39 -0.89 4.34 0.60
N LEU A 40 -1.08 3.04 0.52
CA LEU A 40 -2.17 2.28 1.11
C LEU A 40 -1.62 1.10 1.91
N GLY A 41 -2.30 0.72 2.99
CA GLY A 41 -1.87 -0.41 3.81
C GLY A 41 -2.95 -0.92 4.76
N ASN A 42 -2.84 -2.20 5.13
CA ASN A 42 -3.73 -2.86 6.10
C ASN A 42 -2.98 -3.62 7.19
N SER A 43 -1.76 -3.23 7.50
CA SER A 43 -0.73 -3.87 8.31
C SER A 43 0.00 -5.05 7.67
N ARG A 44 -0.63 -5.82 6.78
CA ARG A 44 0.02 -6.94 6.08
C ARG A 44 0.41 -6.61 4.65
N LEU A 45 -0.53 -6.07 3.88
CA LEU A 45 -0.29 -5.65 2.51
C LEU A 45 -0.08 -4.15 2.46
N GLY A 46 0.92 -3.73 1.71
CA GLY A 46 1.16 -2.35 1.33
C GLY A 46 1.05 -2.18 -0.18
N ALA A 47 0.57 -1.03 -0.61
CA ALA A 47 0.51 -0.65 -2.01
C ALA A 47 0.92 0.81 -2.18
N MET A 48 1.80 1.09 -3.16
CA MET A 48 2.14 2.43 -3.59
C MET A 48 1.52 2.67 -4.96
N VAL A 49 0.52 3.56 -5.02
CA VAL A 49 -0.27 3.84 -6.23
C VAL A 49 0.31 5.05 -6.96
N TYR A 50 0.84 4.83 -8.17
CA TYR A 50 1.45 5.90 -8.97
C TYR A 50 0.42 6.77 -9.69
N GLY A 51 -0.73 6.21 -10.05
CA GLY A 51 -1.79 6.91 -10.75
C GLY A 51 -1.51 7.11 -12.24
N GLY A 52 -0.67 6.28 -12.85
CA GLY A 52 -0.39 6.35 -14.28
C GLY A 52 -1.63 6.07 -15.13
N VAL A 53 -1.83 6.83 -16.23
CA VAL A 53 -3.02 6.68 -17.07
C VAL A 53 -2.85 5.56 -18.07
N VAL A 54 -1.83 5.62 -18.92
CA VAL A 54 -1.53 4.57 -19.92
C VAL A 54 -0.94 3.34 -19.21
N ASN A 55 0.03 3.58 -18.32
CA ASN A 55 0.71 2.54 -17.56
C ASN A 55 0.57 2.87 -16.07
N GLU A 56 -0.31 2.19 -15.37
CA GLU A 56 -0.41 2.25 -13.93
C GLU A 56 0.59 1.29 -13.30
N GLN A 57 1.29 1.75 -12.30
CA GLN A 57 2.12 0.92 -11.44
C GLN A 57 1.56 0.93 -10.02
N ILE A 58 1.34 -0.23 -9.47
CA ILE A 58 0.99 -0.41 -8.06
C ILE A 58 2.06 -1.30 -7.44
N GLN A 59 3.02 -0.70 -6.74
CA GLN A 59 4.06 -1.45 -6.06
C GLN A 59 3.45 -2.16 -4.84
N LEU A 60 3.81 -3.42 -4.67
CA LEU A 60 3.23 -4.32 -3.67
C LEU A 60 4.26 -4.68 -2.60
N ASN A 61 3.82 -4.63 -1.35
CA ASN A 61 4.59 -5.11 -0.22
C ASN A 61 3.73 -6.06 0.64
N GLU A 62 4.38 -7.02 1.26
CA GLU A 62 3.82 -7.83 2.33
C GLU A 62 4.78 -7.82 3.50
N GLU A 63 4.29 -7.64 4.72
CA GLU A 63 5.07 -7.31 5.93
C GLU A 63 6.20 -8.29 6.26
N THR A 64 6.11 -9.52 5.78
CA THR A 64 7.06 -10.58 6.11
C THR A 64 8.02 -10.94 4.97
N VAL A 65 8.02 -10.19 3.87
CA VAL A 65 8.99 -10.37 2.78
C VAL A 65 10.31 -9.69 3.15
N TRP A 66 11.24 -10.47 3.67
CA TRP A 66 12.57 -10.03 4.08
C TRP A 66 13.66 -10.82 3.37
N GLY A 67 14.83 -10.21 3.19
CA GLY A 67 16.03 -10.92 2.74
C GLY A 67 16.54 -11.88 3.82
N GLY A 68 17.43 -12.81 3.44
CA GLY A 68 17.98 -13.80 4.37
C GLY A 68 16.90 -14.74 4.95
N GLY A 69 17.14 -15.20 6.15
CA GLY A 69 16.29 -16.17 6.86
C GLY A 69 16.56 -16.18 8.36
N PRO A 70 15.97 -17.13 9.11
CA PRO A 70 16.24 -17.29 10.53
C PRO A 70 17.74 -17.42 10.82
N HIS A 71 18.27 -16.54 11.66
CA HIS A 71 19.68 -16.52 12.04
C HIS A 71 19.84 -15.90 13.43
N ARG A 72 21.06 -15.92 13.98
CA ARG A 72 21.40 -15.33 15.26
C ARG A 72 22.35 -14.16 15.07
N ASN A 73 21.96 -12.98 15.59
CA ASN A 73 22.76 -11.76 15.61
C ASN A 73 23.40 -11.47 16.96
N ASP A 74 23.12 -12.29 17.96
CA ASP A 74 23.68 -12.14 19.29
C ASP A 74 25.13 -12.63 19.31
N SER A 75 26.04 -11.75 19.70
CA SER A 75 27.44 -12.10 19.86
C SER A 75 27.69 -12.78 21.20
N PRO A 76 28.34 -13.96 21.26
CA PRO A 76 28.68 -14.60 22.51
C PRO A 76 29.71 -13.78 23.34
N LYS A 77 30.40 -12.82 22.71
CA LYS A 77 31.36 -11.92 23.37
C LYS A 77 30.69 -10.78 24.13
N ALA A 78 29.49 -10.38 23.72
CA ALA A 78 28.81 -9.17 24.18
C ALA A 78 28.66 -9.13 25.72
N PHE A 79 28.22 -10.22 26.30
CA PHE A 79 28.01 -10.30 27.76
C PHE A 79 29.30 -10.08 28.57
N GLY A 80 30.44 -10.64 28.11
CA GLY A 80 31.73 -10.52 28.79
C GLY A 80 32.29 -9.09 28.81
N VAL A 81 31.97 -8.27 27.82
CA VAL A 81 32.47 -6.89 27.72
C VAL A 81 31.48 -5.84 28.26
N LEU A 82 30.27 -6.23 28.62
CA LEU A 82 29.24 -5.33 29.12
C LEU A 82 29.66 -4.51 30.35
N PRO A 83 30.40 -5.07 31.36
CA PRO A 83 30.91 -4.30 32.50
C PRO A 83 31.84 -3.17 32.03
N LYS A 84 32.71 -3.42 31.05
CA LYS A 84 33.65 -2.42 30.50
C LYS A 84 32.89 -1.31 29.75
N VAL A 85 31.87 -1.65 28.97
CA VAL A 85 31.04 -0.66 28.33
C VAL A 85 30.38 0.28 29.34
N ARG A 86 29.81 -0.27 30.42
CA ARG A 86 29.21 0.52 31.51
C ARG A 86 30.21 1.42 32.21
N GLU A 87 31.41 0.93 32.52
CA GLU A 87 32.50 1.71 33.12
C GLU A 87 32.85 2.92 32.26
N LEU A 88 33.01 2.70 30.94
CA LEU A 88 33.36 3.76 30.01
C LEU A 88 32.25 4.82 29.89
N ILE A 89 30.98 4.40 29.84
CA ILE A 89 29.83 5.32 29.81
C ILE A 89 29.80 6.18 31.09
N PHE A 90 29.94 5.57 32.26
CA PHE A 90 29.94 6.29 33.55
C PHE A 90 31.16 7.21 33.73
N ALA A 91 32.24 6.93 33.02
CA ALA A 91 33.42 7.78 32.96
C ALA A 91 33.36 8.92 31.93
N GLY A 92 32.23 9.05 31.19
CA GLY A 92 32.07 10.05 30.10
C GLY A 92 32.91 9.72 28.86
N ARG A 93 33.34 8.46 28.69
CA ARG A 93 34.18 7.99 27.58
C ARG A 93 33.34 7.25 26.54
N GLU A 94 32.29 7.91 26.05
CA GLU A 94 31.27 7.32 25.17
C GLU A 94 31.83 6.76 23.86
N LYS A 95 32.74 7.48 23.20
CA LYS A 95 33.39 7.01 21.95
C LYS A 95 34.18 5.72 22.13
N GLU A 96 34.77 5.53 23.30
CA GLU A 96 35.48 4.28 23.59
C GLU A 96 34.51 3.15 23.92
N ALA A 97 33.38 3.46 24.57
CA ALA A 97 32.29 2.51 24.78
C ALA A 97 31.70 2.04 23.43
N GLU A 98 31.43 2.97 22.51
CA GLU A 98 30.97 2.66 21.14
C GLU A 98 31.94 1.72 20.43
N LYS A 99 33.25 1.98 20.51
CA LYS A 99 34.27 1.11 19.90
C LYS A 99 34.25 -0.28 20.51
N VAL A 100 34.20 -0.41 21.83
CA VAL A 100 34.11 -1.72 22.50
C VAL A 100 32.83 -2.48 22.08
N MET A 101 31.71 -1.77 21.92
CA MET A 101 30.46 -2.35 21.44
C MET A 101 30.60 -2.80 19.97
N ALA A 102 31.10 -1.96 19.10
CA ALA A 102 31.31 -2.29 17.68
C ALA A 102 32.17 -3.54 17.48
N ASP A 103 33.24 -3.67 18.27
CA ASP A 103 34.21 -4.78 18.18
C ASP A 103 33.66 -6.12 18.77
N ASN A 104 32.64 -6.07 19.64
CA ASN A 104 32.23 -7.25 20.40
C ASN A 104 30.73 -7.61 20.32
N PHE A 105 29.84 -6.66 19.98
CA PHE A 105 28.40 -6.90 19.97
C PHE A 105 27.89 -7.39 18.62
N PHE A 106 28.63 -7.15 17.56
CA PHE A 106 28.23 -7.54 16.20
C PHE A 106 28.87 -8.87 15.80
N THR A 107 28.11 -9.68 15.07
CA THR A 107 28.54 -10.98 14.53
C THR A 107 29.02 -10.89 13.08
N GLY A 108 29.04 -9.68 12.49
CA GLY A 108 29.25 -9.47 11.06
C GLY A 108 27.97 -9.60 10.23
N GLN A 109 26.87 -9.91 10.89
CA GLN A 109 25.53 -9.93 10.29
C GLN A 109 24.69 -8.85 10.97
N HIS A 110 24.15 -7.95 10.15
CA HIS A 110 23.27 -6.87 10.60
C HIS A 110 21.80 -7.28 10.49
N GLY A 111 20.87 -6.34 10.48
CA GLY A 111 19.47 -6.66 10.25
C GLY A 111 19.21 -7.06 8.81
N MET A 112 18.28 -7.99 8.60
CA MET A 112 17.87 -8.38 7.26
C MET A 112 17.06 -7.26 6.59
N PRO A 113 17.26 -6.98 5.29
CA PRO A 113 16.55 -5.92 4.58
C PRO A 113 15.10 -6.32 4.30
N PHE A 114 14.18 -5.38 4.54
CA PHE A 114 12.80 -5.49 4.04
C PHE A 114 12.79 -5.40 2.52
N GLN A 115 11.96 -6.22 1.86
CA GLN A 115 11.93 -6.31 0.41
C GLN A 115 10.52 -6.17 -0.13
N THR A 116 10.40 -5.57 -1.33
CA THR A 116 9.13 -5.50 -2.06
C THR A 116 8.83 -6.85 -2.74
N ILE A 117 7.56 -7.15 -2.97
CA ILE A 117 7.15 -8.26 -3.85
C ILE A 117 7.44 -7.93 -5.32
N GLY A 118 7.29 -6.66 -5.68
CA GLY A 118 7.30 -6.15 -7.04
C GLY A 118 6.09 -5.25 -7.28
N SER A 119 5.58 -5.22 -8.50
CA SER A 119 4.47 -4.34 -8.88
C SER A 119 3.41 -5.08 -9.70
N LEU A 120 2.16 -4.72 -9.48
CA LEU A 120 1.09 -4.98 -10.43
C LEU A 120 1.08 -3.82 -11.44
N MET A 121 1.23 -4.14 -12.71
CA MET A 121 1.19 -3.20 -13.82
C MET A 121 -0.16 -3.29 -14.51
N LEU A 122 -0.80 -2.15 -14.81
CA LEU A 122 -2.01 -2.09 -15.61
C LEU A 122 -1.72 -1.25 -16.85
N GLU A 123 -1.99 -1.80 -18.03
CA GLU A 123 -1.74 -1.18 -19.33
C GLU A 123 -3.07 -0.86 -19.99
N PHE A 124 -3.28 0.40 -20.38
CA PHE A 124 -4.50 0.92 -21.01
C PHE A 124 -4.18 1.48 -22.39
N ASP A 125 -4.36 0.66 -23.40
CA ASP A 125 -4.14 1.08 -24.79
C ASP A 125 -5.09 2.22 -25.18
N GLY A 126 -4.56 3.21 -25.92
CA GLY A 126 -5.34 4.35 -26.39
C GLY A 126 -5.62 5.43 -25.34
N HIS A 127 -5.05 5.36 -24.13
CA HIS A 127 -5.28 6.35 -23.08
C HIS A 127 -4.20 7.46 -23.01
N ALA A 128 -3.44 7.68 -24.09
CA ALA A 128 -2.37 8.69 -24.11
C ALA A 128 -2.91 10.13 -24.07
N ASP A 129 -4.00 10.40 -24.78
CA ASP A 129 -4.60 11.74 -24.91
C ASP A 129 -5.65 11.99 -23.81
N TYR A 130 -5.22 11.92 -22.55
CA TYR A 130 -6.12 12.12 -21.42
C TYR A 130 -6.23 13.60 -21.02
N SER A 131 -7.38 13.93 -20.42
CA SER A 131 -7.67 15.25 -19.83
C SER A 131 -8.33 15.10 -18.47
N ASN A 132 -8.53 16.21 -17.75
CA ASN A 132 -9.21 16.28 -16.47
C ASN A 132 -8.65 15.29 -15.43
N TYR A 133 -7.33 15.10 -15.44
CA TYR A 133 -6.66 14.16 -14.55
C TYR A 133 -6.66 14.65 -13.10
N ARG A 134 -7.01 13.75 -12.20
CA ARG A 134 -6.81 13.89 -10.75
C ARG A 134 -6.56 12.54 -10.11
N ARG A 135 -5.58 12.48 -9.22
CA ARG A 135 -5.43 11.39 -8.26
C ARG A 135 -5.51 11.94 -6.85
N ASP A 136 -6.14 11.21 -5.96
CA ASP A 136 -6.29 11.61 -4.56
C ASP A 136 -6.23 10.40 -3.62
N LEU A 137 -5.81 10.65 -2.39
CA LEU A 137 -5.91 9.74 -1.24
C LEU A 137 -6.79 10.40 -0.20
N ASP A 138 -7.95 9.83 0.04
CA ASP A 138 -8.86 10.20 1.11
C ASP A 138 -8.37 9.56 2.42
N LEU A 139 -7.85 10.40 3.32
CA LEU A 139 -7.27 9.96 4.59
C LEU A 139 -8.34 9.50 5.59
N GLU A 140 -9.58 9.98 5.49
CA GLU A 140 -10.68 9.54 6.35
C GLU A 140 -11.20 8.15 5.97
N ARG A 141 -10.99 7.74 4.72
CA ARG A 141 -11.49 6.47 4.17
C ARG A 141 -10.37 5.47 3.88
N ALA A 142 -9.11 5.91 3.85
CA ALA A 142 -7.96 5.16 3.35
C ALA A 142 -8.20 4.59 1.95
N VAL A 143 -8.70 5.42 1.05
CA VAL A 143 -9.05 5.08 -0.33
C VAL A 143 -8.31 6.01 -1.29
N ALA A 144 -7.55 5.44 -2.22
CA ALA A 144 -6.98 6.19 -3.33
C ALA A 144 -7.93 6.16 -4.53
N SER A 145 -7.95 7.27 -5.27
CA SER A 145 -8.71 7.41 -6.51
C SER A 145 -7.85 7.98 -7.62
N VAL A 146 -8.08 7.52 -8.84
CA VAL A 146 -7.52 8.11 -10.06
C VAL A 146 -8.66 8.36 -11.03
N ARG A 147 -8.84 9.60 -11.46
CA ARG A 147 -9.90 10.02 -12.40
C ARG A 147 -9.29 10.73 -13.58
N TYR A 148 -9.78 10.46 -14.77
CA TYR A 148 -9.38 11.13 -16.00
C TYR A 148 -10.41 10.92 -17.09
N LYS A 149 -10.27 11.65 -18.19
CA LYS A 149 -11.16 11.59 -19.35
C LYS A 149 -10.37 11.26 -20.62
N ILE A 150 -10.91 10.34 -21.45
CA ILE A 150 -10.42 10.03 -22.80
C ILE A 150 -11.54 10.33 -23.78
N GLY A 151 -11.37 11.31 -24.67
CA GLY A 151 -12.46 11.77 -25.53
C GLY A 151 -13.67 12.17 -24.68
N GLU A 152 -14.80 11.49 -24.85
CA GLU A 152 -16.04 11.74 -24.09
C GLU A 152 -16.27 10.72 -22.96
N VAL A 153 -15.30 9.85 -22.64
CA VAL A 153 -15.43 8.81 -21.62
C VAL A 153 -14.68 9.21 -20.34
N ASN A 154 -15.37 9.20 -19.20
CA ASN A 154 -14.77 9.40 -17.90
C ASN A 154 -14.42 8.06 -17.27
N TYR A 155 -13.19 7.94 -16.79
CA TYR A 155 -12.67 6.76 -16.09
C TYR A 155 -12.40 7.06 -14.63
N THR A 156 -12.76 6.11 -13.79
CA THR A 156 -12.44 6.16 -12.35
C THR A 156 -11.80 4.84 -11.94
N ARG A 157 -10.70 4.93 -11.20
CA ARG A 157 -10.09 3.80 -10.48
C ARG A 157 -10.18 4.10 -9.00
N THR A 158 -10.72 3.16 -8.24
CA THR A 158 -10.82 3.23 -6.77
C THR A 158 -9.99 2.09 -6.18
N ILE A 159 -9.07 2.40 -5.29
CA ILE A 159 -8.06 1.47 -4.81
C ILE A 159 -8.00 1.53 -3.28
N PHE A 160 -8.05 0.37 -2.62
CA PHE A 160 -7.88 0.27 -1.17
C PHE A 160 -7.31 -1.10 -0.77
N THR A 161 -6.60 -1.14 0.35
CA THR A 161 -6.15 -2.38 0.99
C THR A 161 -7.14 -2.72 2.11
N SER A 162 -8.00 -3.74 1.87
CA SER A 162 -9.05 -4.12 2.81
C SER A 162 -8.47 -4.58 4.15
N LEU A 163 -8.83 -3.88 5.23
CA LEU A 163 -8.49 -4.27 6.61
C LEU A 163 -9.20 -5.57 7.05
N VAL A 164 -10.36 -5.86 6.46
CA VAL A 164 -11.20 -7.00 6.85
C VAL A 164 -10.85 -8.25 6.05
N ASP A 165 -10.58 -8.09 4.74
CA ASP A 165 -10.45 -9.22 3.82
C ASP A 165 -8.99 -9.54 3.47
N ASN A 166 -8.04 -8.76 3.97
CA ASN A 166 -6.60 -8.92 3.73
C ASN A 166 -6.24 -9.02 2.23
N ALA A 167 -6.78 -8.08 1.46
CA ALA A 167 -6.61 -7.99 0.01
C ALA A 167 -6.47 -6.53 -0.44
N LEU A 168 -5.67 -6.30 -1.46
CA LEU A 168 -5.75 -5.09 -2.27
C LEU A 168 -6.89 -5.25 -3.25
N ILE A 169 -7.80 -4.28 -3.28
CA ILE A 169 -8.98 -4.26 -4.14
C ILE A 169 -8.94 -3.01 -5.00
N ILE A 170 -9.08 -3.20 -6.32
CA ILE A 170 -9.04 -2.13 -7.31
C ILE A 170 -10.30 -2.23 -8.15
N ARG A 171 -11.15 -1.21 -8.14
CA ARG A 171 -12.26 -1.09 -9.08
C ARG A 171 -11.88 -0.11 -10.18
N ILE A 172 -12.13 -0.51 -11.41
CA ILE A 172 -11.96 0.31 -12.61
C ILE A 172 -13.32 0.38 -13.28
N GLU A 173 -13.80 1.59 -13.54
CA GLU A 173 -15.09 1.82 -14.18
C GLU A 173 -15.03 2.98 -15.17
N ALA A 174 -15.92 2.97 -16.13
CA ALA A 174 -16.13 4.02 -17.11
C ALA A 174 -17.61 4.41 -17.16
N ASP A 175 -17.90 5.66 -17.51
CA ASP A 175 -19.28 6.16 -17.65
C ASP A 175 -19.96 5.74 -18.96
N LYS A 176 -19.25 5.01 -19.83
CA LYS A 176 -19.81 4.44 -21.07
C LYS A 176 -19.69 2.91 -21.03
N PRO A 177 -20.77 2.19 -21.45
CA PRO A 177 -20.76 0.74 -21.51
C PRO A 177 -19.65 0.20 -22.40
N GLY A 178 -18.99 -0.90 -21.96
CA GLY A 178 -17.97 -1.59 -22.72
C GLY A 178 -16.64 -0.85 -22.87
N ALA A 179 -16.46 0.28 -22.18
CA ALA A 179 -15.27 1.13 -22.36
C ALA A 179 -14.06 0.65 -21.53
N VAL A 180 -14.23 -0.25 -20.55
CA VAL A 180 -13.13 -0.73 -19.71
C VAL A 180 -12.37 -1.84 -20.45
N ASN A 181 -11.15 -1.48 -20.89
CA ASN A 181 -10.20 -2.38 -21.56
C ASN A 181 -8.82 -2.17 -20.97
N PHE A 182 -8.17 -3.24 -20.51
CA PHE A 182 -6.80 -3.18 -19.99
C PHE A 182 -6.16 -4.57 -19.91
N THR A 183 -4.83 -4.56 -19.83
CA THR A 183 -4.04 -5.75 -19.52
C THR A 183 -3.34 -5.55 -18.19
N THR A 184 -3.27 -6.58 -17.35
CA THR A 184 -2.48 -6.55 -16.11
C THR A 184 -1.40 -7.62 -16.10
N ARG A 185 -0.22 -7.25 -15.59
CA ARG A 185 0.97 -8.09 -15.48
C ARG A 185 1.64 -7.88 -14.13
N TYR A 186 2.50 -8.81 -13.75
CA TYR A 186 3.45 -8.59 -12.68
C TYR A 186 4.80 -8.13 -13.21
N SER A 187 5.46 -7.28 -12.43
CA SER A 187 6.88 -6.95 -12.57
C SER A 187 7.54 -7.12 -11.21
N THR A 188 8.71 -7.75 -11.15
CA THR A 188 9.40 -8.03 -9.89
C THR A 188 10.91 -7.81 -10.03
N PRO A 189 11.60 -7.34 -8.98
CA PRO A 189 13.04 -7.17 -9.00
C PRO A 189 13.84 -8.48 -8.80
N TYR A 190 13.17 -9.56 -8.45
CA TYR A 190 13.83 -10.84 -8.19
C TYR A 190 14.31 -11.50 -9.48
N LYS A 191 15.44 -12.19 -9.40
CA LYS A 191 15.98 -12.99 -10.52
C LYS A 191 15.30 -14.35 -10.61
N GLU A 192 14.94 -14.92 -9.47
CA GLU A 192 14.30 -16.22 -9.35
C GLU A 192 12.84 -16.02 -8.93
N TYR A 193 11.97 -16.09 -9.92
CA TYR A 193 10.52 -15.96 -9.74
C TYR A 193 9.79 -16.78 -10.81
N GLU A 194 8.53 -17.05 -10.56
CA GLU A 194 7.64 -17.65 -11.53
C GLU A 194 6.36 -16.83 -11.65
N ILE A 195 5.96 -16.52 -12.88
CA ILE A 195 4.61 -16.00 -13.19
C ILE A 195 3.89 -17.08 -13.96
N LYS A 196 2.67 -17.42 -13.51
CA LYS A 196 1.87 -18.43 -14.18
C LYS A 196 0.38 -18.26 -13.97
N LYS A 197 -0.39 -18.79 -14.92
CA LYS A 197 -1.82 -18.97 -14.80
C LYS A 197 -2.13 -20.15 -13.86
N ASN A 198 -3.12 -19.94 -12.99
CA ASN A 198 -3.74 -21.02 -12.20
C ASN A 198 -5.26 -20.83 -12.21
N GLY A 199 -5.94 -21.54 -13.10
CA GLY A 199 -7.36 -21.37 -13.33
C GLY A 199 -7.70 -19.95 -13.81
N LYS A 200 -8.42 -19.19 -12.99
CA LYS A 200 -8.78 -17.78 -13.26
C LYS A 200 -7.80 -16.78 -12.63
N ASN A 201 -6.71 -17.24 -12.04
CA ASN A 201 -5.73 -16.43 -11.35
C ASN A 201 -4.45 -16.26 -12.17
N LEU A 202 -3.82 -15.12 -12.06
CA LEU A 202 -2.42 -14.91 -12.38
C LEU A 202 -1.63 -14.93 -11.07
N LEU A 203 -0.59 -15.74 -11.00
CA LEU A 203 0.28 -15.90 -9.83
C LEU A 203 1.63 -15.28 -10.10
N LEU A 204 2.22 -14.70 -9.06
CA LEU A 204 3.64 -14.41 -8.96
C LEU A 204 4.16 -15.10 -7.70
N SER A 205 5.15 -15.97 -7.83
CA SER A 205 5.87 -16.60 -6.72
C SER A 205 7.37 -16.36 -6.82
N GLY A 206 8.03 -16.30 -5.68
CA GLY A 206 9.46 -16.08 -5.56
C GLY A 206 9.92 -16.22 -4.12
N HIS A 207 11.17 -15.87 -3.88
CA HIS A 207 11.73 -15.85 -2.53
C HIS A 207 12.63 -14.64 -2.30
N GLY A 208 12.78 -14.27 -1.04
CA GLY A 208 13.67 -13.19 -0.59
C GLY A 208 15.12 -13.44 -1.01
N SER A 209 15.86 -12.37 -1.25
CA SER A 209 17.27 -12.44 -1.63
C SER A 209 18.16 -12.89 -0.46
N ALA A 210 19.27 -13.53 -0.75
CA ALA A 210 20.32 -13.73 0.25
C ALA A 210 20.88 -12.37 0.73
N HIS A 211 21.27 -12.28 1.99
CA HIS A 211 21.90 -11.10 2.57
C HIS A 211 22.95 -11.48 3.60
N GLU A 212 24.14 -10.84 3.55
CA GLU A 212 25.26 -11.04 4.47
C GLU A 212 25.61 -12.53 4.73
N GLY A 213 25.59 -13.35 3.68
CA GLY A 213 25.87 -14.78 3.77
C GLY A 213 24.71 -15.65 4.26
N ILE A 214 23.57 -15.07 4.62
CA ILE A 214 22.35 -15.79 4.96
C ILE A 214 21.51 -16.01 3.70
N PRO A 215 21.22 -17.25 3.30
CA PRO A 215 20.35 -17.54 2.16
C PRO A 215 18.93 -16.99 2.34
N GLY A 216 18.31 -16.57 1.24
CA GLY A 216 16.90 -16.17 1.25
C GLY A 216 15.99 -17.35 1.56
N ALA A 217 15.25 -17.28 2.68
CA ALA A 217 14.39 -18.35 3.15
C ALA A 217 12.89 -17.99 3.12
N ILE A 218 12.56 -16.71 2.95
CA ILE A 218 11.17 -16.28 2.85
C ILE A 218 10.67 -16.49 1.43
N ARG A 219 9.75 -17.43 1.26
CA ARG A 219 9.01 -17.63 0.01
C ARG A 219 7.71 -16.85 0.08
N PHE A 220 7.28 -16.31 -1.06
CA PHE A 220 6.01 -15.62 -1.18
C PHE A 220 5.23 -16.09 -2.41
N GLU A 221 3.92 -15.96 -2.33
CA GLU A 221 3.02 -16.07 -3.47
C GLU A 221 2.01 -14.93 -3.44
N THR A 222 1.86 -14.28 -4.60
CA THR A 222 0.86 -13.25 -4.85
C THR A 222 -0.13 -13.76 -5.89
N ARG A 223 -1.43 -13.53 -5.66
CA ARG A 223 -2.52 -13.96 -6.54
C ARG A 223 -3.36 -12.78 -6.97
N THR A 224 -3.59 -12.68 -8.27
CA THR A 224 -4.53 -11.73 -8.85
C THR A 224 -5.67 -12.45 -9.54
N GLN A 225 -6.91 -12.07 -9.23
CA GLN A 225 -8.12 -12.48 -9.98
C GLN A 225 -8.98 -11.26 -10.27
N ILE A 226 -9.64 -11.25 -11.44
CA ILE A 226 -10.49 -10.15 -11.89
C ILE A 226 -11.92 -10.65 -12.07
N LYS A 227 -12.88 -9.84 -11.58
CA LYS A 227 -14.30 -9.95 -11.91
C LYS A 227 -14.68 -8.76 -12.78
N ALA A 228 -15.19 -8.99 -13.97
CA ALA A 228 -15.71 -7.95 -14.86
C ALA A 228 -17.24 -7.92 -14.82
N GLU A 229 -17.80 -6.71 -14.89
CA GLU A 229 -19.21 -6.46 -15.14
C GLU A 229 -19.36 -6.36 -16.65
N LYS A 230 -20.00 -7.37 -17.28
CA LYS A 230 -19.97 -7.62 -18.72
C LYS A 230 -18.54 -7.81 -19.26
N GLY A 231 -18.36 -7.77 -20.58
CA GLY A 231 -17.07 -7.96 -21.22
C GLY A 231 -16.50 -9.37 -21.07
N LYS A 232 -15.21 -9.49 -21.34
CA LYS A 232 -14.46 -10.77 -21.29
C LYS A 232 -13.18 -10.61 -20.45
N VAL A 233 -12.88 -11.63 -19.65
CA VAL A 233 -11.62 -11.75 -18.91
C VAL A 233 -10.88 -12.97 -19.44
N ASN A 234 -9.69 -12.78 -19.97
CA ASN A 234 -8.80 -13.83 -20.45
C ASN A 234 -7.53 -13.89 -19.60
N VAL A 235 -7.16 -15.05 -19.12
CA VAL A 235 -5.95 -15.27 -18.31
C VAL A 235 -4.98 -16.13 -19.11
N THR A 236 -3.79 -15.60 -19.31
CA THR A 236 -2.63 -16.32 -19.88
C THR A 236 -1.60 -16.63 -18.80
N ASN A 237 -0.46 -17.20 -19.16
CA ASN A 237 0.65 -17.38 -18.21
C ASN A 237 1.34 -16.06 -17.82
N ASP A 238 1.17 -14.99 -18.60
CA ASP A 238 1.91 -13.76 -18.43
C ASP A 238 1.04 -12.57 -17.97
N CYS A 239 -0.28 -12.66 -18.24
CA CYS A 239 -1.17 -11.53 -18.01
C CYS A 239 -2.64 -11.95 -17.83
N ILE A 240 -3.45 -10.97 -17.37
CA ILE A 240 -4.91 -11.01 -17.47
C ILE A 240 -5.34 -9.85 -18.37
N GLU A 241 -6.11 -10.16 -19.40
CA GLU A 241 -6.75 -9.17 -20.29
C GLU A 241 -8.22 -9.01 -19.92
N VAL A 242 -8.69 -7.76 -19.88
CA VAL A 242 -10.10 -7.39 -19.76
C VAL A 242 -10.49 -6.62 -21.02
N LYS A 243 -11.57 -7.04 -21.69
CA LYS A 243 -12.07 -6.42 -22.91
C LYS A 243 -13.57 -6.20 -22.86
N GLY A 244 -14.00 -4.96 -23.18
CA GLY A 244 -15.40 -4.59 -23.35
C GLY A 244 -16.21 -4.66 -22.04
N ALA A 245 -15.62 -4.42 -20.89
CA ALA A 245 -16.33 -4.40 -19.62
C ALA A 245 -16.92 -3.01 -19.32
N ASP A 246 -18.02 -2.97 -18.55
CA ASP A 246 -18.58 -1.74 -18.00
C ASP A 246 -17.78 -1.33 -16.76
N ALA A 247 -17.38 -2.31 -15.96
CA ALA A 247 -16.48 -2.17 -14.83
C ALA A 247 -15.71 -3.47 -14.58
N ALA A 248 -14.59 -3.38 -13.87
CA ALA A 248 -13.83 -4.54 -13.43
C ALA A 248 -13.32 -4.35 -12.00
N VAL A 249 -13.32 -5.42 -11.21
CA VAL A 249 -12.75 -5.44 -9.86
C VAL A 249 -11.59 -6.43 -9.83
N ILE A 250 -10.41 -5.93 -9.51
CA ILE A 250 -9.18 -6.70 -9.36
C ILE A 250 -9.00 -6.97 -7.86
N TYR A 251 -8.79 -8.24 -7.51
CA TYR A 251 -8.45 -8.69 -6.17
C TYR A 251 -7.01 -9.20 -6.18
N VAL A 252 -6.17 -8.66 -5.31
CA VAL A 252 -4.78 -9.07 -5.14
C VAL A 252 -4.55 -9.49 -3.70
N THR A 253 -4.01 -10.67 -3.50
CA THR A 253 -3.60 -11.17 -2.17
C THR A 253 -2.17 -11.66 -2.22
N ALA A 254 -1.47 -11.55 -1.11
CA ALA A 254 -0.13 -12.08 -0.97
C ALA A 254 0.03 -12.76 0.38
N ALA A 255 0.90 -13.76 0.43
CA ALA A 255 1.28 -14.43 1.66
C ALA A 255 2.70 -14.99 1.54
N THR A 256 3.32 -15.23 2.69
CA THR A 256 4.63 -15.84 2.79
C THR A 256 4.59 -17.12 3.62
N ASN A 257 5.70 -17.85 3.62
CA ASN A 257 5.93 -18.99 4.49
C ASN A 257 6.33 -18.61 5.92
N PHE A 258 6.40 -17.32 6.27
CA PHE A 258 6.78 -16.84 7.58
C PHE A 258 5.74 -17.20 8.66
N VAL A 259 6.17 -17.77 9.76
CA VAL A 259 5.39 -18.02 10.97
C VAL A 259 5.87 -17.10 12.09
N ASN A 260 7.17 -17.10 12.35
CA ASN A 260 7.87 -16.22 13.28
C ASN A 260 9.36 -16.17 12.95
N TYR A 261 10.13 -15.41 13.70
CA TYR A 261 11.57 -15.20 13.46
C TYR A 261 12.45 -16.46 13.49
N LYS A 262 11.94 -17.60 13.96
CA LYS A 262 12.63 -18.90 13.96
C LYS A 262 12.03 -19.90 12.98
N ASP A 263 10.81 -19.64 12.51
CA ASP A 263 10.01 -20.61 11.77
C ASP A 263 9.46 -19.99 10.47
N VAL A 264 9.85 -20.57 9.36
CA VAL A 264 9.42 -20.22 8.00
C VAL A 264 8.77 -21.43 7.29
N SER A 265 8.04 -22.26 8.04
CA SER A 265 7.46 -23.51 7.55
C SER A 265 6.03 -23.41 7.03
N ALA A 266 5.40 -22.23 7.10
CA ALA A 266 4.03 -22.09 6.59
C ALA A 266 3.94 -22.29 5.07
N ASN A 267 2.74 -22.53 4.61
CA ASN A 267 2.44 -22.70 3.18
C ASN A 267 1.87 -21.39 2.61
N GLU A 268 2.70 -20.66 1.89
CA GLU A 268 2.37 -19.38 1.24
C GLU A 268 1.23 -19.52 0.23
N THR A 269 1.25 -20.59 -0.56
CA THR A 269 0.23 -20.87 -1.58
C THR A 269 -1.15 -21.07 -0.98
N ARG A 270 -1.25 -21.88 0.10
CA ARG A 270 -2.52 -22.11 0.80
C ARG A 270 -3.04 -20.81 1.40
N ARG A 271 -2.18 -20.05 2.10
CA ARG A 271 -2.55 -18.78 2.73
C ARG A 271 -3.07 -17.77 1.71
N ALA A 272 -2.33 -17.55 0.61
CA ALA A 272 -2.73 -16.61 -0.45
C ALA A 272 -4.04 -17.03 -1.11
N THR A 273 -4.27 -18.34 -1.29
CA THR A 273 -5.53 -18.88 -1.82
C THR A 273 -6.70 -18.62 -0.88
N GLU A 274 -6.52 -18.86 0.42
CA GLU A 274 -7.57 -18.67 1.43
C GLU A 274 -7.96 -17.18 1.54
N PHE A 275 -6.97 -16.26 1.52
CA PHE A 275 -7.20 -14.82 1.51
C PHE A 275 -7.98 -14.38 0.28
N LEU A 276 -7.59 -14.84 -0.91
CA LEU A 276 -8.30 -14.51 -2.15
C LEU A 276 -9.73 -15.03 -2.14
N ALA A 277 -9.93 -16.29 -1.74
CA ALA A 277 -11.25 -16.89 -1.66
C ALA A 277 -12.16 -16.13 -0.66
N LYS A 278 -11.62 -15.66 0.46
CA LYS A 278 -12.34 -14.84 1.43
C LYS A 278 -12.72 -13.48 0.84
N ALA A 279 -11.75 -12.76 0.27
CA ALA A 279 -11.98 -11.43 -0.30
C ALA A 279 -13.03 -11.45 -1.42
N MET A 280 -13.01 -12.48 -2.26
CA MET A 280 -13.94 -12.61 -3.38
C MET A 280 -15.37 -13.02 -3.00
N LYS A 281 -15.63 -13.47 -1.76
CA LYS A 281 -17.00 -13.76 -1.30
C LYS A 281 -17.80 -12.49 -1.06
N ARG A 282 -17.14 -11.39 -0.77
CA ARG A 282 -17.80 -10.11 -0.47
C ARG A 282 -17.98 -9.29 -1.75
N PRO A 283 -19.20 -8.82 -2.07
CA PRO A 283 -19.41 -7.85 -3.15
C PRO A 283 -18.58 -6.58 -2.92
N TYR A 284 -18.12 -5.95 -3.99
CA TYR A 284 -17.24 -4.77 -3.93
C TYR A 284 -17.76 -3.67 -3.00
N ALA A 285 -19.03 -3.27 -3.15
CA ALA A 285 -19.62 -2.22 -2.31
C ALA A 285 -19.55 -2.56 -0.81
N GLN A 286 -19.86 -3.81 -0.46
CA GLN A 286 -19.76 -4.29 0.92
C GLN A 286 -18.31 -4.37 1.41
N ALA A 287 -17.35 -4.71 0.53
CA ALA A 287 -15.93 -4.74 0.86
C ALA A 287 -15.42 -3.33 1.17
N LEU A 288 -15.82 -2.34 0.37
CA LEU A 288 -15.46 -0.94 0.59
C LEU A 288 -16.04 -0.43 1.90
N THR A 289 -17.36 -0.60 2.14
CA THR A 289 -18.01 -0.18 3.40
C THR A 289 -17.34 -0.83 4.61
N ALA A 290 -17.10 -2.15 4.58
CA ALA A 290 -16.46 -2.85 5.69
C ALA A 290 -15.01 -2.38 5.95
N HIS A 291 -14.27 -2.05 4.88
CA HIS A 291 -12.95 -1.45 5.00
C HIS A 291 -13.01 -0.07 5.68
N GLU A 292 -13.88 0.82 5.20
CA GLU A 292 -14.05 2.17 5.75
C GLU A 292 -14.46 2.13 7.23
N GLU A 293 -15.44 1.32 7.59
CA GLU A 293 -15.88 1.17 8.99
C GLU A 293 -14.76 0.66 9.90
N ALA A 294 -13.98 -0.33 9.44
CA ALA A 294 -12.86 -0.87 10.20
C ALA A 294 -11.73 0.15 10.35
N TYR A 295 -11.43 0.89 9.28
CA TYR A 295 -10.41 1.93 9.29
C TYR A 295 -10.78 3.10 10.18
N GLN A 296 -12.00 3.62 10.07
CA GLN A 296 -12.48 4.77 10.84
C GLN A 296 -12.50 4.51 12.35
N LYS A 297 -12.73 3.27 12.79
CA LYS A 297 -12.57 2.88 14.20
C LYS A 297 -11.16 3.13 14.74
N LEU A 298 -10.15 3.08 13.90
CA LEU A 298 -8.75 3.35 14.26
C LEU A 298 -8.42 4.83 14.03
N PHE A 299 -8.66 5.33 12.83
CA PHE A 299 -8.33 6.69 12.41
C PHE A 299 -9.05 7.76 13.22
N GLY A 300 -10.33 7.58 13.52
CA GLY A 300 -11.12 8.53 14.31
C GLY A 300 -10.67 8.70 15.77
N ARG A 301 -9.69 7.90 16.23
CA ARG A 301 -9.07 8.02 17.57
C ARG A 301 -7.98 9.08 17.63
N VAL A 302 -7.49 9.55 16.48
CA VAL A 302 -6.42 10.52 16.34
C VAL A 302 -6.89 11.64 15.43
N SER A 303 -6.77 12.89 15.87
CA SER A 303 -7.05 14.05 15.05
C SER A 303 -5.75 14.82 14.82
N PRO A 304 -5.12 14.72 13.62
CA PRO A 304 -3.95 15.50 13.32
C PRO A 304 -4.34 17.00 13.23
N VAL A 305 -3.60 17.85 13.91
CA VAL A 305 -3.75 19.30 13.82
C VAL A 305 -2.54 19.85 13.08
N SER A 306 -2.78 20.34 11.85
CA SER A 306 -1.73 20.93 11.00
C SER A 306 -1.87 22.44 10.84
N TYR A 307 -2.61 23.13 11.74
CA TYR A 307 -2.82 24.56 11.65
C TYR A 307 -1.69 25.35 12.28
N THR A 308 -1.23 26.37 11.57
CA THR A 308 -0.20 27.33 12.00
C THR A 308 -0.68 28.29 13.09
N HIS A 309 -1.91 28.21 13.54
CA HIS A 309 -2.52 29.16 14.50
C HIS A 309 -2.70 28.63 15.92
N LEU A 310 -2.29 27.40 16.20
CA LEU A 310 -2.22 26.93 17.58
C LEU A 310 -1.09 27.68 18.30
N ARG A 311 -1.46 28.38 19.38
CA ARG A 311 -0.49 29.04 20.25
C ARG A 311 0.46 27.96 20.79
N ALA A 312 1.76 28.21 20.71
CA ALA A 312 2.81 27.25 21.10
C ALA A 312 2.68 26.72 22.56
N HIS A 313 1.81 27.30 23.36
CA HIS A 313 1.53 26.90 24.75
C HIS A 313 0.46 25.78 24.88
N GLU A 314 -0.26 25.44 23.82
CA GLU A 314 -1.35 24.44 23.90
C GLU A 314 -0.85 23.03 23.58
N THR A 315 0.26 22.88 22.88
CA THR A 315 0.85 21.58 22.53
C THR A 315 1.59 20.89 23.70
N GLY A 316 1.95 21.64 24.75
CA GLY A 316 2.68 21.09 25.91
C GLY A 316 1.80 20.53 27.04
N ARG A 317 0.47 20.61 26.96
CA ARG A 317 -0.44 20.18 28.04
C ARG A 317 -1.25 18.90 27.76
N ASN A 318 -1.17 18.35 26.55
CA ASN A 318 -1.95 17.18 26.14
C ASN A 318 -1.08 15.98 25.70
N LEU A 319 0.15 15.91 26.19
CA LEU A 319 1.01 14.72 26.07
C LEU A 319 1.18 14.07 27.44
#